data_2620e1151733296c265cbd12c791d5bd
#
_entry.id   2620e1151733296c265cbd12c791d5bd
#
_cell.length_a   1.000
_cell.length_b   1.000
_cell.length_c   1.000
_cell.angle_alpha   90.00
_cell.angle_beta   90.00
_cell.angle_gamma   90.00
#
_symmetry.space_group_name_H-M   'P 1'
#
loop_
_entity.id
_entity.type
_entity.pdbx_description
1 polymer ?
#
loop_
_entity_poly.entity_id
_entity_poly.type
_entity_poly.pdbx_seq_one_letter_code
_entity_poly.pdbx_strand_id
1 'polypeptide(L)'
;MKTNQFGKNGWTPDRIGNLNGRIFVITGTTSGTGFEATKILLSKGARVVMLNRNPKKAENTIATLKQELGNNIDATNIQMDLSTQASVKKAAEEVLKTVPKIDALICNAAIAQVPKQTLTEDGWESQMGTNYYGNWTLQALLFPLIEKSKGRIVTVGSMGYDMGIKTIKFDDLNWDKDYTANNAYSQSKLAQIMSIYKLQDRLKEAEKTDVKAYACHPGSSRTNLINTSGSFMMKFIFNLMKLSPLTQSAEKGAYPQLMCATEPNLNQEGFYGPTGRSNWTGPVGAHEIKPHAKDKAVAKRLWELSEKETGVKWNI
;
A
#
# COMPACT_ATOMS: atom_id res chain seq x y z
N MET A 1 -21.81 5.06 -18.41
CA MET A 1 -20.90 5.25 -17.26
C MET A 1 -21.59 4.70 -16.02
N LYS A 2 -20.97 3.72 -15.32
CA LYS A 2 -21.52 3.29 -14.02
C LYS A 2 -21.47 4.49 -13.09
N THR A 3 -22.57 4.85 -12.47
CA THR A 3 -22.63 5.93 -11.48
C THR A 3 -21.75 5.58 -10.29
N ASN A 4 -20.90 6.51 -9.85
CA ASN A 4 -20.08 6.32 -8.65
C ASN A 4 -21.01 6.14 -7.45
N GLN A 5 -20.87 5.03 -6.69
CA GLN A 5 -21.73 4.71 -5.53
C GLN A 5 -21.70 5.80 -4.44
N PHE A 6 -20.70 6.68 -4.45
CA PHE A 6 -20.55 7.81 -3.54
C PHE A 6 -21.01 9.15 -4.13
N GLY A 7 -21.73 9.12 -5.27
CA GLY A 7 -22.22 10.30 -5.95
C GLY A 7 -21.16 11.01 -6.80
N LYS A 8 -21.50 12.23 -7.24
CA LYS A 8 -20.70 13.01 -8.20
C LYS A 8 -19.30 13.38 -7.68
N ASN A 9 -19.16 13.63 -6.39
CA ASN A 9 -17.89 14.00 -5.75
C ASN A 9 -17.03 12.78 -5.37
N GLY A 10 -17.55 11.56 -5.47
CA GLY A 10 -16.91 10.35 -5.01
C GLY A 10 -16.81 10.27 -3.49
N TRP A 11 -16.01 9.32 -3.02
CA TRP A 11 -15.75 9.16 -1.59
C TRP A 11 -14.82 10.27 -1.08
N THR A 12 -15.14 10.81 0.11
CA THR A 12 -14.33 11.81 0.82
C THR A 12 -14.16 11.45 2.30
N PRO A 13 -13.14 11.97 3.00
CA PRO A 13 -12.92 11.71 4.43
C PRO A 13 -14.03 12.21 5.36
N ASP A 14 -14.95 13.03 4.88
CA ASP A 14 -16.13 13.45 5.66
C ASP A 14 -17.02 12.26 6.04
N ARG A 15 -16.91 11.16 5.30
CA ARG A 15 -17.60 9.90 5.58
C ARG A 15 -16.98 9.11 6.74
N ILE A 16 -15.77 9.46 7.15
CA ILE A 16 -15.09 8.82 8.28
C ILE A 16 -15.71 9.35 9.56
N GLY A 17 -16.38 8.47 10.30
CA GLY A 17 -16.91 8.78 11.63
C GLY A 17 -15.80 8.86 12.69
N ASN A 18 -16.20 8.79 13.95
CA ASN A 18 -15.26 8.74 15.08
C ASN A 18 -14.49 7.40 15.07
N LEU A 19 -13.17 7.47 15.20
CA LEU A 19 -12.26 6.32 15.21
C LEU A 19 -11.64 6.06 16.59
N ASN A 20 -12.17 6.60 17.66
CA ASN A 20 -11.68 6.32 19.01
C ASN A 20 -11.64 4.82 19.27
N GLY A 21 -10.53 4.32 19.82
CA GLY A 21 -10.28 2.89 20.07
C GLY A 21 -9.97 2.05 18.84
N ARG A 22 -9.91 2.65 17.63
CA ARG A 22 -9.44 1.99 16.42
C ARG A 22 -7.94 2.17 16.23
N ILE A 23 -7.27 1.11 15.79
CA ILE A 23 -5.81 1.07 15.61
C ILE A 23 -5.48 0.79 14.15
N PHE A 24 -4.72 1.70 13.56
CA PHE A 24 -4.24 1.61 12.19
C PHE A 24 -2.72 1.45 12.19
N VAL A 25 -2.22 0.50 11.42
CA VAL A 25 -0.79 0.30 11.17
C VAL A 25 -0.50 0.71 9.73
N ILE A 26 0.43 1.65 9.52
CA ILE A 26 0.67 2.24 8.19
C ILE A 26 2.16 2.24 7.87
N THR A 27 2.53 1.73 6.69
CA THR A 27 3.91 1.81 6.20
C THR A 27 4.17 3.10 5.40
N GLY A 28 5.31 3.77 5.64
CA GLY A 28 5.76 4.94 4.85
C GLY A 28 4.94 6.21 5.08
N THR A 29 4.89 6.66 6.32
CA THR A 29 4.05 7.81 6.76
C THR A 29 4.79 9.13 6.84
N THR A 30 6.08 9.19 6.48
CA THR A 30 6.89 10.41 6.64
C THR A 30 6.73 11.42 5.49
N SER A 31 5.91 11.13 4.50
CA SER A 31 5.60 12.05 3.39
C SER A 31 4.45 11.53 2.52
N GLY A 32 3.93 12.39 1.64
CA GLY A 32 2.99 12.02 0.59
C GLY A 32 1.69 11.45 1.11
N THR A 33 1.15 10.44 0.41
CA THR A 33 -0.17 9.86 0.73
C THR A 33 -0.22 9.17 2.09
N GLY A 34 0.91 8.61 2.56
CA GLY A 34 1.00 7.99 3.88
C GLY A 34 0.94 9.02 5.01
N PHE A 35 1.57 10.18 4.85
CA PHE A 35 1.47 11.30 5.80
C PHE A 35 0.03 11.80 5.90
N GLU A 36 -0.59 12.08 4.76
CA GLU A 36 -1.96 12.59 4.73
C GLU A 36 -2.98 11.58 5.28
N ALA A 37 -2.80 10.29 4.98
CA ALA A 37 -3.65 9.26 5.57
C ALA A 37 -3.50 9.20 7.10
N THR A 38 -2.27 9.26 7.61
CA THR A 38 -1.99 9.31 9.05
C THR A 38 -2.64 10.52 9.70
N LYS A 39 -2.47 11.70 9.11
CA LYS A 39 -3.07 12.95 9.60
C LYS A 39 -4.60 12.87 9.70
N ILE A 40 -5.26 12.40 8.64
CA ILE A 40 -6.72 12.27 8.61
C ILE A 40 -7.21 11.26 9.65
N LEU A 41 -6.57 10.10 9.80
CA LEU A 41 -6.97 9.10 10.80
C LEU A 41 -6.80 9.63 12.23
N LEU A 42 -5.68 10.29 12.52
CA LEU A 42 -5.43 10.91 13.83
C LEU A 42 -6.45 12.01 14.13
N SER A 43 -6.83 12.85 13.16
CA SER A 43 -7.85 13.89 13.34
C SER A 43 -9.25 13.35 13.66
N LYS A 44 -9.49 12.05 13.37
CA LYS A 44 -10.73 11.33 13.70
C LYS A 44 -10.64 10.52 15.00
N GLY A 45 -9.54 10.66 15.77
CA GLY A 45 -9.34 10.00 17.06
C GLY A 45 -8.73 8.59 17.00
N ALA A 46 -8.22 8.17 15.86
CA ALA A 46 -7.55 6.88 15.74
C ALA A 46 -6.18 6.85 16.44
N ARG A 47 -5.76 5.66 16.92
CA ARG A 47 -4.35 5.38 17.18
C ARG A 47 -3.68 4.96 15.87
N VAL A 48 -2.51 5.55 15.55
CA VAL A 48 -1.74 5.20 14.36
C VAL A 48 -0.34 4.73 14.75
N VAL A 49 -0.02 3.48 14.38
CA VAL A 49 1.33 2.91 14.48
C VAL A 49 1.99 3.07 13.10
N MET A 50 3.00 3.92 13.06
CA MET A 50 3.73 4.30 11.87
C MET A 50 4.93 3.36 11.69
N LEU A 51 5.06 2.73 10.52
CA LEU A 51 6.22 1.87 10.20
C LEU A 51 7.09 2.58 9.17
N ASN A 52 8.25 3.08 9.60
CA ASN A 52 9.13 3.90 8.78
C ASN A 52 10.60 3.48 8.91
N ARG A 53 11.34 3.59 7.79
CA ARG A 53 12.77 3.25 7.76
C ARG A 53 13.65 4.21 8.57
N ASN A 54 13.36 5.49 8.52
CA ASN A 54 14.18 6.53 9.14
C ASN A 54 13.50 7.06 10.42
N PRO A 55 14.00 6.73 11.63
CA PRO A 55 13.39 7.14 12.89
C PRO A 55 13.38 8.66 13.08
N LYS A 56 14.45 9.37 12.65
CA LYS A 56 14.51 10.83 12.78
C LYS A 56 13.46 11.54 11.94
N LYS A 57 13.22 11.05 10.71
CA LYS A 57 12.11 11.59 9.88
C LYS A 57 10.75 11.29 10.50
N ALA A 58 10.58 10.13 11.12
CA ALA A 58 9.33 9.77 11.79
C ALA A 58 9.07 10.65 13.01
N GLU A 59 10.08 10.91 13.85
CA GLU A 59 10.00 11.86 14.98
C GLU A 59 9.56 13.25 14.51
N ASN A 60 10.21 13.78 13.46
CA ASN A 60 9.85 15.08 12.90
C ASN A 60 8.42 15.09 12.35
N THR A 61 8.00 13.98 11.75
CA THR A 61 6.62 13.81 11.26
C THR A 61 5.61 13.84 12.40
N ILE A 62 5.87 13.13 13.50
CA ILE A 62 5.01 13.16 14.70
C ILE A 62 4.95 14.56 15.30
N ALA A 63 6.09 15.27 15.36
CA ALA A 63 6.13 16.65 15.84
C ALA A 63 5.27 17.58 14.96
N THR A 64 5.35 17.46 13.64
CA THR A 64 4.49 18.21 12.70
C THR A 64 3.01 17.90 12.91
N LEU A 65 2.66 16.61 13.04
CA LEU A 65 1.27 16.20 13.28
C LEU A 65 0.73 16.74 14.60
N LYS A 66 1.56 16.79 15.67
CA LYS A 66 1.21 17.41 16.94
C LYS A 66 0.97 18.92 16.82
N GLN A 67 1.78 19.60 16.02
CA GLN A 67 1.58 21.04 15.77
C GLN A 67 0.26 21.31 15.02
N GLU A 68 -0.11 20.44 14.06
CA GLU A 68 -1.31 20.63 13.26
C GLU A 68 -2.60 20.17 13.94
N LEU A 69 -2.55 19.10 14.75
CA LEU A 69 -3.73 18.45 15.33
C LEU A 69 -3.84 18.57 16.84
N GLY A 70 -2.83 19.10 17.51
CA GLY A 70 -2.75 19.16 18.97
C GLY A 70 -1.94 18.00 19.58
N ASN A 71 -1.52 18.18 20.84
CA ASN A 71 -0.61 17.25 21.51
C ASN A 71 -1.23 15.88 21.86
N ASN A 72 -2.56 15.77 21.83
CA ASN A 72 -3.29 14.58 22.29
C ASN A 72 -3.48 13.51 21.21
N ILE A 73 -2.74 13.58 20.10
CA ILE A 73 -2.75 12.52 19.07
C ILE A 73 -2.05 11.26 19.55
N ASP A 74 -2.61 10.09 19.23
CA ASP A 74 -2.01 8.78 19.54
C ASP A 74 -1.25 8.25 18.32
N ALA A 75 -0.03 8.73 18.14
CA ALA A 75 0.88 8.35 17.05
C ALA A 75 2.19 7.80 17.62
N THR A 76 2.56 6.59 17.22
CA THR A 76 3.83 5.96 17.58
C THR A 76 4.57 5.49 16.34
N ASN A 77 5.91 5.40 16.39
CA ASN A 77 6.70 4.87 15.28
C ASN A 77 7.49 3.64 15.71
N ILE A 78 7.45 2.61 14.87
CA ILE A 78 8.33 1.44 14.94
C ILE A 78 9.22 1.48 13.69
N GLN A 79 10.54 1.34 13.90
CA GLN A 79 11.47 1.35 12.78
C GLN A 79 11.34 0.08 11.95
N MET A 80 11.17 0.26 10.61
CA MET A 80 11.08 -0.85 9.68
C MET A 80 11.61 -0.46 8.29
N ASP A 81 12.52 -1.26 7.76
CA ASP A 81 12.92 -1.21 6.35
C ASP A 81 12.30 -2.40 5.60
N LEU A 82 11.42 -2.10 4.65
CA LEU A 82 10.75 -3.11 3.81
C LEU A 82 11.71 -3.82 2.85
N SER A 83 12.90 -3.29 2.64
CA SER A 83 13.89 -3.90 1.75
C SER A 83 14.67 -5.06 2.40
N THR A 84 14.46 -5.33 3.70
CA THR A 84 15.13 -6.44 4.38
C THR A 84 14.14 -7.25 5.24
N GLN A 85 14.14 -8.57 5.07
CA GLN A 85 13.27 -9.48 5.82
C GLN A 85 13.53 -9.43 7.32
N ALA A 86 14.79 -9.32 7.73
CA ALA A 86 15.17 -9.21 9.14
C ALA A 86 14.51 -7.99 9.80
N SER A 87 14.52 -6.83 9.13
CA SER A 87 13.87 -5.61 9.64
C SER A 87 12.35 -5.75 9.71
N VAL A 88 11.73 -6.35 8.68
CA VAL A 88 10.28 -6.58 8.66
C VAL A 88 9.85 -7.51 9.79
N LYS A 89 10.57 -8.63 10.00
CA LYS A 89 10.29 -9.60 11.07
C LYS A 89 10.42 -8.94 12.44
N LYS A 90 11.52 -8.20 12.68
CA LYS A 90 11.74 -7.47 13.94
C LYS A 90 10.62 -6.45 14.23
N ALA A 91 10.24 -5.67 13.24
CA ALA A 91 9.15 -4.69 13.37
C ALA A 91 7.80 -5.38 13.63
N ALA A 92 7.50 -6.47 12.94
CA ALA A 92 6.30 -7.26 13.18
C ALA A 92 6.25 -7.82 14.62
N GLU A 93 7.36 -8.35 15.14
CA GLU A 93 7.45 -8.80 16.53
C GLU A 93 7.18 -7.66 17.53
N GLU A 94 7.69 -6.45 17.26
CA GLU A 94 7.43 -5.29 18.12
C GLU A 94 5.96 -4.88 18.07
N VAL A 95 5.33 -4.88 16.88
CA VAL A 95 3.89 -4.65 16.74
C VAL A 95 3.09 -5.70 17.52
N LEU A 96 3.42 -6.99 17.37
CA LEU A 96 2.74 -8.09 18.07
C LEU A 96 2.82 -7.96 19.60
N LYS A 97 3.91 -7.41 20.12
CA LYS A 97 4.13 -7.20 21.58
C LYS A 97 3.40 -5.96 22.12
N THR A 98 3.29 -4.90 21.31
CA THR A 98 2.86 -3.56 21.79
C THR A 98 1.47 -3.15 21.34
N VAL A 99 0.90 -3.82 20.34
CA VAL A 99 -0.39 -3.49 19.75
C VAL A 99 -1.41 -4.60 20.05
N PRO A 100 -2.55 -4.30 20.67
CA PRO A 100 -3.49 -5.35 21.09
C PRO A 100 -4.35 -5.94 19.97
N LYS A 101 -4.53 -5.18 18.88
CA LYS A 101 -5.32 -5.51 17.68
C LYS A 101 -4.96 -4.56 16.53
N ILE A 102 -5.32 -4.90 15.30
CA ILE A 102 -5.16 -4.03 14.13
C ILE A 102 -6.49 -3.92 13.39
N ASP A 103 -7.14 -2.77 13.43
CA ASP A 103 -8.38 -2.52 12.70
C ASP A 103 -8.15 -2.36 11.19
N ALA A 104 -7.02 -1.75 10.79
CA ALA A 104 -6.54 -1.83 9.41
C ALA A 104 -4.99 -1.75 9.33
N LEU A 105 -4.41 -2.62 8.50
CA LEU A 105 -3.02 -2.53 8.05
C LEU A 105 -3.00 -1.90 6.66
N ILE A 106 -2.34 -0.75 6.50
CA ILE A 106 -2.22 -0.02 5.23
C ILE A 106 -0.78 -0.13 4.71
N CYS A 107 -0.57 -0.97 3.70
CA CYS A 107 0.70 -1.16 3.00
C CYS A 107 0.86 -0.06 1.94
N ASN A 108 1.28 1.13 2.37
CA ASN A 108 1.40 2.33 1.54
C ASN A 108 2.83 2.56 1.02
N ALA A 109 3.86 2.18 1.78
CA ALA A 109 5.25 2.42 1.39
C ALA A 109 5.62 1.67 0.11
N ALA A 110 6.34 2.34 -0.78
CA ALA A 110 6.87 1.76 -2.00
C ALA A 110 8.08 2.57 -2.52
N ILE A 111 8.85 1.97 -3.42
CA ILE A 111 9.82 2.64 -4.29
C ILE A 111 9.38 2.47 -5.74
N ALA A 112 9.81 3.38 -6.62
CA ALA A 112 9.40 3.36 -8.02
C ALA A 112 10.53 3.80 -8.96
N GLN A 113 10.55 3.21 -10.15
CA GLN A 113 11.40 3.64 -11.26
C GLN A 113 12.89 3.68 -10.89
N VAL A 114 13.36 2.64 -10.18
CA VAL A 114 14.79 2.48 -9.87
C VAL A 114 15.56 2.31 -11.18
N PRO A 115 16.51 3.21 -11.52
CA PRO A 115 17.01 3.33 -12.88
C PRO A 115 17.94 2.17 -13.31
N LYS A 116 18.56 1.48 -12.35
CA LYS A 116 19.42 0.31 -12.57
C LYS A 116 18.95 -0.82 -11.70
N GLN A 117 19.06 -2.05 -12.19
CA GLN A 117 18.82 -3.21 -11.37
C GLN A 117 19.72 -3.14 -10.12
N THR A 118 19.08 -3.29 -8.97
CA THR A 118 19.73 -3.40 -7.67
C THR A 118 19.03 -4.51 -6.90
N LEU A 119 19.76 -5.25 -6.11
CA LEU A 119 19.20 -6.29 -5.25
C LEU A 119 19.09 -5.79 -3.81
N THR A 120 18.11 -6.28 -3.09
CA THR A 120 18.00 -6.14 -1.64
C THR A 120 19.05 -7.03 -0.94
N GLU A 121 19.22 -6.88 0.38
CA GLU A 121 20.08 -7.77 1.18
C GLU A 121 19.64 -9.23 1.09
N ASP A 122 18.35 -9.49 0.87
CA ASP A 122 17.77 -10.82 0.71
C ASP A 122 17.93 -11.39 -0.72
N GLY A 123 18.57 -10.64 -1.63
CA GLY A 123 18.85 -11.08 -3.01
C GLY A 123 17.73 -10.86 -4.01
N TRP A 124 16.69 -10.09 -3.68
CA TRP A 124 15.58 -9.78 -4.60
C TRP A 124 15.79 -8.45 -5.33
N GLU A 125 15.25 -8.36 -6.57
CA GLU A 125 15.16 -7.06 -7.24
C GLU A 125 14.47 -6.04 -6.32
N SER A 126 15.06 -4.86 -6.21
CA SER A 126 14.75 -3.89 -5.16
C SER A 126 13.28 -3.46 -5.11
N GLN A 127 12.61 -3.29 -6.26
CA GLN A 127 11.19 -2.92 -6.29
C GLN A 127 10.31 -4.13 -5.94
N MET A 128 10.67 -5.33 -6.38
CA MET A 128 9.96 -6.56 -6.00
C MET A 128 10.15 -6.85 -4.50
N GLY A 129 11.37 -6.74 -3.98
CA GLY A 129 11.70 -6.93 -2.58
C GLY A 129 10.95 -5.96 -1.67
N THR A 130 11.07 -4.65 -1.95
CA THR A 130 10.49 -3.60 -1.10
C THR A 130 8.97 -3.50 -1.24
N ASN A 131 8.46 -3.46 -2.47
CA ASN A 131 7.04 -3.21 -2.68
C ASN A 131 6.19 -4.45 -2.40
N TYR A 132 6.70 -5.63 -2.76
CA TYR A 132 5.94 -6.86 -2.67
C TYR A 132 6.37 -7.75 -1.51
N TYR A 133 7.57 -8.34 -1.51
CA TYR A 133 7.95 -9.34 -0.50
C TYR A 133 7.98 -8.78 0.93
N GLY A 134 8.48 -7.57 1.14
CA GLY A 134 8.47 -6.92 2.45
C GLY A 134 7.06 -6.69 2.98
N ASN A 135 6.15 -6.16 2.16
CA ASN A 135 4.75 -5.97 2.55
C ASN A 135 4.00 -7.30 2.70
N TRP A 136 4.27 -8.29 1.85
CA TRP A 136 3.68 -9.62 1.93
C TRP A 136 4.03 -10.32 3.25
N THR A 137 5.30 -10.27 3.64
CA THR A 137 5.80 -10.79 4.92
C THR A 137 5.14 -10.07 6.10
N LEU A 138 5.09 -8.74 6.07
CA LEU A 138 4.45 -7.95 7.12
C LEU A 138 2.98 -8.31 7.31
N GLN A 139 2.23 -8.44 6.21
CA GLN A 139 0.83 -8.82 6.23
C GLN A 139 0.64 -10.21 6.86
N ALA A 140 1.45 -11.19 6.46
CA ALA A 140 1.38 -12.55 6.98
C ALA A 140 1.66 -12.62 8.49
N LEU A 141 2.71 -11.91 8.95
CA LEU A 141 3.09 -11.90 10.36
C LEU A 141 2.09 -11.16 11.25
N LEU A 142 1.46 -10.10 10.75
CA LEU A 142 0.47 -9.32 11.51
C LEU A 142 -0.97 -9.83 11.37
N PHE A 143 -1.20 -10.86 10.54
CA PHE A 143 -2.52 -11.41 10.32
C PHE A 143 -3.28 -11.80 11.61
N PRO A 144 -2.66 -12.40 12.65
CA PRO A 144 -3.38 -12.73 13.89
C PRO A 144 -3.99 -11.51 14.60
N LEU A 145 -3.33 -10.35 14.59
CA LEU A 145 -3.89 -9.12 15.17
C LEU A 145 -4.99 -8.52 14.32
N ILE A 146 -4.92 -8.69 13.00
CA ILE A 146 -5.94 -8.23 12.05
C ILE A 146 -7.20 -9.12 12.18
N GLU A 147 -7.01 -10.42 12.25
CA GLU A 147 -8.10 -11.38 12.46
C GLU A 147 -8.84 -11.11 13.78
N LYS A 148 -8.10 -10.89 14.87
CA LYS A 148 -8.67 -10.60 16.20
C LYS A 148 -9.64 -9.41 16.20
N SER A 149 -9.40 -8.42 15.37
CA SER A 149 -10.27 -7.23 15.23
C SER A 149 -11.31 -7.35 14.12
N LYS A 150 -11.34 -8.45 13.36
CA LYS A 150 -12.07 -8.56 12.10
C LYS A 150 -11.69 -7.41 11.15
N GLY A 151 -10.40 -7.14 11.11
CA GLY A 151 -9.81 -5.95 10.52
C GLY A 151 -9.64 -6.03 9.02
N ARG A 152 -8.81 -5.14 8.49
CA ARG A 152 -8.61 -4.98 7.05
C ARG A 152 -7.13 -4.98 6.67
N ILE A 153 -6.83 -5.51 5.50
CA ILE A 153 -5.56 -5.35 4.81
C ILE A 153 -5.81 -4.48 3.58
N VAL A 154 -5.09 -3.36 3.50
CA VAL A 154 -5.19 -2.41 2.39
C VAL A 154 -3.83 -2.29 1.73
N THR A 155 -3.73 -2.70 0.47
CA THR A 155 -2.50 -2.58 -0.32
C THR A 155 -2.62 -1.43 -1.32
N VAL A 156 -1.68 -0.50 -1.21
CA VAL A 156 -1.59 0.63 -2.14
C VAL A 156 -0.78 0.22 -3.38
N GLY A 157 -1.52 -0.23 -4.36
CA GLY A 157 -1.03 -0.55 -5.70
C GLY A 157 -0.72 0.70 -6.53
N SER A 158 -0.82 0.55 -7.84
CA SER A 158 -0.62 1.64 -8.81
C SER A 158 -1.25 1.26 -10.14
N MET A 159 -1.72 2.21 -10.93
CA MET A 159 -2.05 1.99 -12.35
C MET A 159 -0.83 1.51 -13.16
N GLY A 160 0.37 1.70 -12.61
CA GLY A 160 1.61 1.16 -13.16
C GLY A 160 1.63 -0.36 -13.34
N TYR A 161 0.76 -1.11 -12.65
CA TYR A 161 0.62 -2.56 -12.83
C TYR A 161 0.28 -2.97 -14.28
N ASP A 162 -0.36 -2.06 -15.03
CA ASP A 162 -0.80 -2.26 -16.42
C ASP A 162 0.09 -1.53 -17.46
N MET A 163 1.18 -0.86 -17.03
CA MET A 163 2.03 -0.05 -17.91
C MET A 163 3.30 -0.76 -18.41
N GLY A 164 3.61 -1.94 -17.90
CA GLY A 164 4.76 -2.75 -18.29
C GLY A 164 4.36 -4.18 -18.60
N ILE A 165 5.08 -5.13 -18.02
CA ILE A 165 4.78 -6.57 -18.16
C ILE A 165 3.40 -6.90 -17.60
N LYS A 166 2.66 -7.77 -18.31
CA LYS A 166 1.28 -8.16 -17.96
C LYS A 166 1.22 -9.51 -17.21
N THR A 167 2.34 -9.99 -16.71
CA THR A 167 2.47 -11.22 -15.95
C THR A 167 3.61 -11.13 -14.97
N ILE A 168 3.88 -12.19 -14.23
CA ILE A 168 5.07 -12.33 -13.38
C ILE A 168 6.13 -13.13 -14.13
N LYS A 169 7.32 -12.57 -14.26
CA LYS A 169 8.46 -13.20 -14.96
C LYS A 169 9.14 -14.20 -14.02
N PHE A 170 8.50 -15.35 -13.80
CA PHE A 170 8.96 -16.38 -12.85
C PHE A 170 10.34 -16.94 -13.16
N ASP A 171 10.76 -16.92 -14.43
CA ASP A 171 12.05 -17.47 -14.85
C ASP A 171 13.20 -16.48 -14.67
N ASP A 172 12.87 -15.20 -14.36
CA ASP A 172 13.84 -14.13 -14.13
C ASP A 172 13.21 -13.02 -13.30
N LEU A 173 12.88 -13.34 -12.03
CA LEU A 173 12.21 -12.41 -11.10
C LEU A 173 13.06 -11.18 -10.80
N ASN A 174 14.37 -11.34 -10.84
CA ASN A 174 15.32 -10.28 -10.54
C ASN A 174 15.65 -9.39 -11.75
N TRP A 175 15.14 -9.74 -12.94
CA TRP A 175 15.46 -9.01 -14.16
C TRP A 175 16.97 -9.00 -14.46
N ASP A 176 17.64 -10.14 -14.31
CA ASP A 176 19.06 -10.30 -14.65
C ASP A 176 19.30 -10.09 -16.14
N LYS A 177 18.23 -10.26 -16.93
CA LYS A 177 18.20 -9.96 -18.36
C LYS A 177 17.15 -8.88 -18.63
N ASP A 178 17.50 -7.92 -19.50
CA ASP A 178 16.60 -6.90 -20.05
C ASP A 178 15.90 -6.04 -18.99
N TYR A 179 16.62 -5.67 -17.92
CA TYR A 179 16.09 -4.81 -16.88
C TYR A 179 15.59 -3.48 -17.45
N THR A 180 14.36 -3.13 -17.12
CA THR A 180 13.85 -1.77 -17.24
C THR A 180 13.16 -1.36 -15.94
N ALA A 181 13.40 -0.14 -15.50
CA ALA A 181 12.79 0.40 -14.29
C ALA A 181 11.25 0.27 -14.31
N ASN A 182 10.65 0.46 -15.49
CA ASN A 182 9.22 0.38 -15.68
C ASN A 182 8.68 -1.06 -15.55
N ASN A 183 9.35 -2.04 -16.17
CA ASN A 183 8.88 -3.43 -16.09
C ASN A 183 9.04 -4.00 -14.68
N ALA A 184 10.16 -3.73 -13.99
CA ALA A 184 10.37 -4.15 -12.63
C ALA A 184 9.34 -3.51 -11.67
N TYR A 185 9.07 -2.20 -11.83
CA TYR A 185 8.01 -1.52 -11.08
C TYR A 185 6.63 -2.11 -11.37
N SER A 186 6.29 -2.28 -12.65
CA SER A 186 5.01 -2.83 -13.07
C SER A 186 4.79 -4.24 -12.50
N GLN A 187 5.80 -5.12 -12.55
CA GLN A 187 5.75 -6.44 -11.97
C GLN A 187 5.51 -6.39 -10.46
N SER A 188 6.23 -5.54 -9.72
CA SER A 188 6.05 -5.41 -8.28
C SER A 188 4.64 -4.95 -7.90
N LYS A 189 4.06 -4.03 -8.67
CA LYS A 189 2.68 -3.54 -8.47
C LYS A 189 1.63 -4.56 -8.88
N LEU A 190 1.88 -5.31 -9.94
CA LEU A 190 1.03 -6.43 -10.33
C LEU A 190 1.03 -7.53 -9.26
N ALA A 191 2.19 -7.89 -8.73
CA ALA A 191 2.32 -8.88 -7.67
C ALA A 191 1.53 -8.48 -6.41
N GLN A 192 1.62 -7.20 -6.00
CA GLN A 192 0.84 -6.66 -4.87
C GLN A 192 -0.67 -6.84 -5.08
N ILE A 193 -1.17 -6.51 -6.26
CA ILE A 193 -2.60 -6.58 -6.58
C ILE A 193 -3.07 -8.04 -6.66
N MET A 194 -2.32 -8.89 -7.37
CA MET A 194 -2.65 -10.32 -7.49
C MET A 194 -2.69 -11.01 -6.12
N SER A 195 -1.76 -10.68 -5.22
CA SER A 195 -1.73 -11.26 -3.88
C SER A 195 -2.95 -10.89 -3.05
N ILE A 196 -3.49 -9.67 -3.19
CA ILE A 196 -4.73 -9.27 -2.50
C ILE A 196 -5.93 -10.06 -3.00
N TYR A 197 -6.10 -10.25 -4.30
CA TYR A 197 -7.20 -11.08 -4.82
C TYR A 197 -7.03 -12.56 -4.43
N LYS A 198 -5.79 -13.07 -4.42
CA LYS A 198 -5.55 -14.43 -3.91
C LYS A 198 -5.82 -14.54 -2.41
N LEU A 199 -5.48 -13.52 -1.62
CA LEU A 199 -5.80 -13.47 -0.19
C LEU A 199 -7.32 -13.50 0.03
N GLN A 200 -8.10 -12.77 -0.76
CA GLN A 200 -9.57 -12.79 -0.67
C GLN A 200 -10.12 -14.21 -0.94
N ASP A 201 -9.61 -14.89 -1.97
CA ASP A 201 -9.99 -16.28 -2.26
C ASP A 201 -9.66 -17.19 -1.05
N ARG A 202 -8.46 -17.08 -0.47
CA ARG A 202 -8.04 -17.88 0.69
C ARG A 202 -8.84 -17.60 1.96
N LEU A 203 -9.16 -16.34 2.24
CA LEU A 203 -10.01 -15.96 3.37
C LEU A 203 -11.41 -16.54 3.23
N LYS A 204 -11.93 -16.56 2.00
CA LYS A 204 -13.22 -17.19 1.71
C LYS A 204 -13.18 -18.72 1.87
N GLU A 205 -12.14 -19.37 1.34
CA GLU A 205 -11.91 -20.81 1.47
C GLU A 205 -11.79 -21.25 2.94
N ALA A 206 -11.19 -20.42 3.78
CA ALA A 206 -10.99 -20.63 5.22
C ALA A 206 -12.15 -20.13 6.10
N GLU A 207 -13.26 -19.68 5.50
CA GLU A 207 -14.44 -19.11 6.19
C GLU A 207 -14.14 -17.88 7.09
N LYS A 208 -12.97 -17.22 6.90
CA LYS A 208 -12.56 -16.01 7.63
C LYS A 208 -13.07 -14.72 6.95
N THR A 209 -14.34 -14.74 6.57
CA THR A 209 -14.97 -13.67 5.77
C THR A 209 -15.16 -12.35 6.51
N ASP A 210 -14.95 -12.31 7.81
CA ASP A 210 -14.95 -11.07 8.62
C ASP A 210 -13.72 -10.21 8.36
N VAL A 211 -12.56 -10.82 8.05
CA VAL A 211 -11.36 -10.10 7.61
C VAL A 211 -11.53 -9.68 6.16
N LYS A 212 -11.17 -8.43 5.84
CA LYS A 212 -11.31 -7.88 4.49
C LYS A 212 -9.94 -7.52 3.90
N ALA A 213 -9.77 -7.73 2.61
CA ALA A 213 -8.57 -7.34 1.89
C ALA A 213 -8.92 -6.47 0.68
N TYR A 214 -8.20 -5.37 0.48
CA TYR A 214 -8.49 -4.39 -0.56
C TYR A 214 -7.23 -3.98 -1.30
N ALA A 215 -7.36 -3.78 -2.60
CA ALA A 215 -6.37 -3.10 -3.42
C ALA A 215 -6.89 -1.72 -3.85
N CYS A 216 -6.02 -0.72 -3.78
CA CYS A 216 -6.33 0.64 -4.22
C CYS A 216 -5.11 1.28 -4.89
N HIS A 217 -5.29 2.47 -5.47
CA HIS A 217 -4.18 3.27 -5.98
C HIS A 217 -4.45 4.76 -5.79
N PRO A 218 -3.39 5.58 -5.62
CA PRO A 218 -3.52 7.01 -5.32
C PRO A 218 -3.77 7.87 -6.56
N GLY A 219 -3.90 7.29 -7.76
CA GLY A 219 -3.84 8.03 -9.01
C GLY A 219 -2.48 8.69 -9.24
N SER A 220 -2.45 9.77 -10.02
CA SER A 220 -1.27 10.61 -10.22
C SER A 220 -1.20 11.67 -9.13
N SER A 221 -0.61 11.32 -7.97
CA SER A 221 -0.51 12.21 -6.81
C SER A 221 0.86 12.87 -6.70
N ARG A 222 0.88 14.11 -6.22
CA ARG A 222 2.10 14.89 -5.97
C ARG A 222 2.85 14.33 -4.76
N THR A 223 3.60 13.25 -4.97
CA THR A 223 4.41 12.61 -3.93
C THR A 223 5.89 12.64 -4.28
N ASN A 224 6.74 12.28 -3.32
CA ASN A 224 8.19 12.19 -3.54
C ASN A 224 8.64 10.80 -4.03
N LEU A 225 7.72 9.92 -4.43
CA LEU A 225 8.00 8.54 -4.79
C LEU A 225 9.10 8.39 -5.85
N ILE A 226 9.01 9.14 -6.94
CA ILE A 226 10.01 9.13 -8.03
C ILE A 226 11.24 9.96 -7.67
N ASN A 227 11.09 11.02 -6.85
CA ASN A 227 12.22 11.87 -6.46
C ASN A 227 13.25 11.14 -5.60
N THR A 228 12.86 10.08 -4.91
CA THR A 228 13.77 9.30 -4.05
C THR A 228 14.52 8.22 -4.81
N SER A 229 13.98 7.67 -5.89
CA SER A 229 14.53 6.51 -6.60
C SER A 229 14.69 6.67 -8.11
N GLY A 230 13.98 7.59 -8.76
CA GLY A 230 14.02 7.77 -10.22
C GLY A 230 15.29 8.46 -10.76
N SER A 231 15.54 8.33 -12.07
CA SER A 231 16.61 9.02 -12.77
C SER A 231 16.41 10.55 -12.75
N PHE A 232 17.48 11.32 -13.02
CA PHE A 232 17.42 12.80 -13.07
C PHE A 232 16.35 13.30 -14.06
N MET A 233 16.28 12.70 -15.24
CA MET A 233 15.28 13.05 -16.26
C MET A 233 13.86 12.76 -15.78
N MET A 234 13.63 11.61 -15.15
CA MET A 234 12.32 11.25 -14.58
C MET A 234 11.91 12.21 -13.46
N LYS A 235 12.86 12.59 -12.60
CA LYS A 235 12.63 13.60 -11.54
C LYS A 235 12.23 14.95 -12.14
N PHE A 236 12.91 15.39 -13.19
CA PHE A 236 12.60 16.65 -13.88
C PHE A 236 11.19 16.62 -14.52
N ILE A 237 10.87 15.57 -15.28
CA ILE A 237 9.54 15.40 -15.91
C ILE A 237 8.45 15.36 -14.83
N PHE A 238 8.68 14.63 -13.73
CA PHE A 238 7.69 14.50 -12.67
C PHE A 238 7.49 15.81 -11.89
N ASN A 239 8.55 16.61 -11.71
CA ASN A 239 8.42 17.94 -11.11
C ASN A 239 7.64 18.90 -12.00
N LEU A 240 7.81 18.85 -13.32
CA LEU A 240 6.97 19.60 -14.26
C LEU A 240 5.51 19.12 -14.22
N MET A 241 5.28 17.82 -14.14
CA MET A 241 3.93 17.24 -14.01
C MET A 241 3.22 17.68 -12.72
N LYS A 242 3.95 17.94 -11.62
CA LYS A 242 3.35 18.42 -10.36
C LYS A 242 2.61 19.77 -10.52
N LEU A 243 2.98 20.58 -11.50
CA LEU A 243 2.32 21.85 -11.81
C LEU A 243 1.13 21.67 -12.77
N SER A 244 0.95 20.49 -13.32
CA SER A 244 -0.07 20.15 -14.31
C SER A 244 -1.41 19.76 -13.63
N PRO A 245 -2.56 20.04 -14.26
CA PRO A 245 -3.87 19.54 -13.83
C PRO A 245 -4.02 18.01 -13.96
N LEU A 246 -2.98 17.31 -14.46
CA LEU A 246 -2.92 15.85 -14.54
C LEU A 246 -2.51 15.19 -13.22
N THR A 247 -2.16 15.98 -12.20
CA THR A 247 -1.82 15.47 -10.87
C THR A 247 -2.75 16.06 -9.81
N GLN A 248 -3.00 15.27 -8.77
CA GLN A 248 -3.78 15.70 -7.60
C GLN A 248 -2.89 15.88 -6.37
N SER A 249 -3.42 16.49 -5.30
CA SER A 249 -2.70 16.64 -4.03
C SER A 249 -2.41 15.26 -3.41
N ALA A 250 -1.40 15.20 -2.54
CA ALA A 250 -1.11 13.99 -1.75
C ALA A 250 -2.31 13.61 -0.86
N GLU A 251 -3.02 14.60 -0.33
CA GLU A 251 -4.24 14.43 0.45
C GLU A 251 -5.31 13.67 -0.36
N LYS A 252 -5.67 14.13 -1.57
CA LYS A 252 -6.61 13.43 -2.44
C LYS A 252 -6.10 12.05 -2.84
N GLY A 253 -4.79 11.88 -2.98
CA GLY A 253 -4.15 10.60 -3.21
C GLY A 253 -4.26 9.62 -2.03
N ALA A 254 -4.46 10.12 -0.81
CA ALA A 254 -4.69 9.30 0.38
C ALA A 254 -6.13 8.76 0.48
N TYR A 255 -7.10 9.39 -0.19
CA TYR A 255 -8.51 9.03 -0.06
C TYR A 255 -8.82 7.56 -0.41
N PRO A 256 -8.28 6.95 -1.48
CA PRO A 256 -8.56 5.55 -1.79
C PRO A 256 -8.15 4.57 -0.70
N GLN A 257 -6.97 4.74 -0.10
CA GLN A 257 -6.52 3.87 1.00
C GLN A 257 -7.32 4.11 2.28
N LEU A 258 -7.73 5.33 2.56
CA LEU A 258 -8.62 5.66 3.67
C LEU A 258 -10.01 5.05 3.47
N MET A 259 -10.57 5.17 2.27
CA MET A 259 -11.85 4.51 1.92
C MET A 259 -11.77 3.01 2.17
N CYS A 260 -10.74 2.33 1.64
CA CYS A 260 -10.55 0.90 1.85
C CYS A 260 -10.39 0.53 3.34
N ALA A 261 -9.75 1.41 4.12
CA ALA A 261 -9.52 1.18 5.54
C ALA A 261 -10.75 1.44 6.42
N THR A 262 -11.68 2.33 6.01
CA THR A 262 -12.73 2.84 6.90
C THR A 262 -14.17 2.68 6.40
N GLU A 263 -14.43 2.67 5.07
CA GLU A 263 -15.79 2.58 4.54
C GLU A 263 -16.41 1.20 4.82
N PRO A 264 -17.57 1.11 5.49
CA PRO A 264 -18.11 -0.17 5.97
C PRO A 264 -18.43 -1.18 4.85
N ASN A 265 -19.10 -0.73 3.80
CA ASN A 265 -19.71 -1.59 2.79
C ASN A 265 -19.01 -1.51 1.44
N LEU A 266 -17.72 -1.90 1.40
CA LEU A 266 -16.97 -1.98 0.16
C LEU A 266 -16.96 -3.41 -0.41
N ASN A 267 -17.14 -3.51 -1.73
CA ASN A 267 -16.93 -4.77 -2.44
C ASN A 267 -15.41 -5.04 -2.53
N GLN A 268 -14.98 -6.20 -2.02
CA GLN A 268 -13.56 -6.56 -2.04
C GLN A 268 -13.02 -6.79 -3.46
N GLU A 269 -13.87 -7.14 -4.43
CA GLU A 269 -13.45 -7.30 -5.83
C GLU A 269 -13.15 -5.99 -6.56
N GLY A 270 -13.49 -4.85 -5.96
CA GLY A 270 -13.21 -3.52 -6.51
C GLY A 270 -11.73 -3.18 -6.47
N PHE A 271 -11.26 -2.45 -7.48
CA PHE A 271 -9.99 -1.74 -7.44
C PHE A 271 -10.30 -0.26 -7.23
N TYR A 272 -9.81 0.34 -6.15
CA TYR A 272 -10.27 1.64 -5.69
C TYR A 272 -9.27 2.74 -5.99
N GLY A 273 -9.74 3.84 -6.58
CA GLY A 273 -8.90 4.98 -6.94
C GLY A 273 -9.70 6.13 -7.52
N PRO A 274 -9.04 7.15 -8.06
CA PRO A 274 -9.69 8.18 -8.86
C PRO A 274 -10.37 7.57 -10.08
N THR A 275 -11.58 8.03 -10.43
CA THR A 275 -12.39 7.49 -11.53
C THR A 275 -12.49 8.44 -12.73
N GLY A 276 -11.79 9.59 -12.70
CA GLY A 276 -11.74 10.55 -13.79
C GLY A 276 -10.38 10.56 -14.51
N ARG A 277 -10.36 11.13 -15.71
CA ARG A 277 -9.14 11.28 -16.55
C ARG A 277 -8.29 10.02 -16.60
N SER A 278 -8.85 8.94 -17.12
CA SER A 278 -8.17 7.63 -17.24
C SER A 278 -7.69 7.07 -15.88
N ASN A 279 -8.43 7.31 -14.81
CA ASN A 279 -8.15 6.91 -13.44
C ASN A 279 -6.92 7.58 -12.80
N TRP A 280 -6.48 8.71 -13.33
CA TRP A 280 -5.33 9.44 -12.79
C TRP A 280 -5.71 10.46 -11.74
N THR A 281 -6.84 11.14 -11.92
CA THR A 281 -7.37 12.17 -11.03
C THR A 281 -8.89 12.11 -10.98
N GLY A 282 -9.53 12.80 -10.03
CA GLY A 282 -10.98 12.95 -9.98
C GLY A 282 -11.63 12.30 -8.77
N PRO A 283 -12.96 12.10 -8.81
CA PRO A 283 -13.72 11.50 -7.72
C PRO A 283 -13.24 10.09 -7.39
N VAL A 284 -13.14 9.76 -6.10
CA VAL A 284 -12.70 8.43 -5.66
C VAL A 284 -13.87 7.44 -5.70
N GLY A 285 -13.63 6.26 -6.24
CA GLY A 285 -14.61 5.18 -6.36
C GLY A 285 -13.95 3.89 -6.85
N ALA A 286 -14.79 2.90 -7.21
CA ALA A 286 -14.34 1.65 -7.80
C ALA A 286 -14.18 1.77 -9.31
N HIS A 287 -13.19 1.12 -9.87
CA HIS A 287 -13.08 0.87 -11.29
C HIS A 287 -12.64 -0.57 -11.60
N GLU A 288 -12.76 -0.95 -12.87
CA GLU A 288 -12.41 -2.29 -13.28
C GLU A 288 -10.90 -2.49 -13.30
N ILE A 289 -10.48 -3.64 -12.82
CA ILE A 289 -9.11 -4.09 -12.94
C ILE A 289 -8.96 -4.94 -14.19
N LYS A 290 -7.78 -4.92 -14.81
CA LYS A 290 -7.52 -5.70 -16.02
C LYS A 290 -7.47 -7.21 -15.72
N PRO A 291 -7.90 -8.06 -16.67
CA PRO A 291 -7.99 -9.51 -16.45
C PRO A 291 -6.69 -10.17 -16.00
N HIS A 292 -5.54 -9.72 -16.53
CA HIS A 292 -4.24 -10.30 -16.18
C HIS A 292 -3.89 -10.14 -14.68
N ALA A 293 -4.42 -9.13 -14.00
CA ALA A 293 -4.23 -8.97 -12.54
C ALA A 293 -5.13 -9.91 -11.70
N LYS A 294 -6.08 -10.60 -12.34
CA LYS A 294 -6.97 -11.62 -11.74
C LYS A 294 -6.67 -13.02 -12.25
N ASP A 295 -5.52 -13.25 -12.90
CA ASP A 295 -5.10 -14.59 -13.33
C ASP A 295 -4.83 -15.47 -12.11
N LYS A 296 -5.74 -16.43 -11.88
CA LYS A 296 -5.70 -17.31 -10.70
C LYS A 296 -4.52 -18.27 -10.71
N ALA A 297 -4.08 -18.72 -11.88
CA ALA A 297 -2.95 -19.65 -12.00
C ALA A 297 -1.64 -18.92 -11.66
N VAL A 298 -1.44 -17.75 -12.22
CA VAL A 298 -0.28 -16.87 -11.92
C VAL A 298 -0.29 -16.47 -10.45
N ALA A 299 -1.45 -16.07 -9.90
CA ALA A 299 -1.58 -15.66 -8.50
C ALA A 299 -1.28 -16.82 -7.53
N LYS A 300 -1.72 -18.05 -7.85
CA LYS A 300 -1.41 -19.25 -7.06
C LYS A 300 0.11 -19.52 -7.05
N ARG A 301 0.74 -19.54 -8.23
CA ARG A 301 2.18 -19.76 -8.36
C ARG A 301 2.98 -18.68 -7.62
N LEU A 302 2.55 -17.42 -7.73
CA LEU A 302 3.16 -16.29 -7.02
C LEU A 302 3.05 -16.47 -5.50
N TRP A 303 1.91 -16.91 -4.99
CA TRP A 303 1.69 -17.15 -3.57
C TRP A 303 2.63 -18.23 -3.03
N GLU A 304 2.66 -19.40 -3.67
CA GLU A 304 3.52 -20.52 -3.31
C GLU A 304 5.01 -20.13 -3.34
N LEU A 305 5.41 -19.37 -4.36
CA LEU A 305 6.75 -18.83 -4.47
C LEU A 305 7.05 -17.85 -3.33
N SER A 306 6.10 -16.99 -2.95
CA SER A 306 6.32 -16.00 -1.88
C SER A 306 6.50 -16.68 -0.52
N GLU A 307 5.76 -17.75 -0.24
CA GLU A 307 6.00 -18.57 0.96
C GLU A 307 7.40 -19.18 0.98
N LYS A 308 7.88 -19.66 -0.17
CA LYS A 308 9.23 -20.22 -0.32
C LYS A 308 10.33 -19.16 -0.15
N GLU A 309 10.21 -18.06 -0.88
CA GLU A 309 11.22 -16.98 -0.91
C GLU A 309 11.35 -16.25 0.45
N THR A 310 10.25 -16.00 1.13
CA THR A 310 10.26 -15.27 2.41
C THR A 310 10.44 -16.19 3.62
N GLY A 311 10.22 -17.50 3.44
CA GLY A 311 10.18 -18.47 4.54
C GLY A 311 9.01 -18.27 5.50
N VAL A 312 8.03 -17.45 5.14
CA VAL A 312 6.85 -17.15 5.96
C VAL A 312 5.62 -17.78 5.33
N LYS A 313 4.86 -18.53 6.13
CA LYS A 313 3.57 -19.09 5.71
C LYS A 313 2.42 -18.29 6.32
N TRP A 314 1.37 -18.11 5.57
CA TRP A 314 0.15 -17.51 6.09
C TRP A 314 -0.63 -18.52 6.92
N ASN A 315 -0.99 -18.14 8.13
CA ASN A 315 -1.83 -18.95 9.01
C ASN A 315 -3.32 -18.55 8.83
N ILE A 316 -3.87 -18.93 7.66
CA ILE A 316 -5.26 -18.65 7.28
C ILE A 316 -6.07 -19.95 7.40
#